data_79cf82e72b7edb7fd82b5a72a60951e9
#
_entry.id   79cf82e72b7edb7fd82b5a72a60951e9
#
_cell.length_a   1.000
_cell.length_b   1.000
_cell.length_c   1.000
_cell.angle_alpha   90.00
_cell.angle_beta   90.00
_cell.angle_gamma   90.00
#
_symmetry.space_group_name_H-M   'P 1'
#
loop_
_entity.id
_entity.type
_entity.pdbx_description
1 polymer ?
#
loop_
_entity_poly.entity_id
_entity_poly.type
_entity_poly.pdbx_seq_one_letter_code
_entity_poly.pdbx_strand_id
1 'polypeptide(L)'
;MFNVIANGIPGTEMPGHWFTDREIRQLVAFVRTLGRVAPQKATGDVVNGEKLYAGKGGCASCHTIGGRGGAIGPDLSDIGASRSLSYLRESLTSPEAAVPDGFLEVQLVTRKGRRMTGVRLNEDTFSIQIRDLSGDFRSFFKSELAELNKQPGKSPMPSYTKVFTQSELDDLVAYLDSLRGLE
;
A
#
# COMPACT_ATOMS: atom_id res chain seq x y z
N MET A 1 -3.92 -2.46 21.48
CA MET A 1 -2.47 -2.74 21.62
C MET A 1 -2.07 -3.07 23.06
N PHE A 2 -2.44 -2.28 24.08
CA PHE A 2 -2.11 -2.59 25.49
C PHE A 2 -2.53 -4.02 25.87
N ASN A 3 -3.81 -4.36 25.74
CA ASN A 3 -4.33 -5.70 26.10
C ASN A 3 -3.69 -6.84 25.30
N VAL A 4 -3.29 -6.58 24.05
CA VAL A 4 -2.60 -7.57 23.22
C VAL A 4 -1.19 -7.86 23.75
N ILE A 5 -0.47 -6.84 24.20
CA ILE A 5 0.86 -7.02 24.81
C ILE A 5 0.72 -7.66 26.19
N ALA A 6 -0.24 -7.20 27.01
CA ALA A 6 -0.45 -7.70 28.36
C ALA A 6 -0.85 -9.17 28.37
N ASN A 7 -1.85 -9.53 27.58
CA ASN A 7 -2.54 -10.83 27.68
C ASN A 7 -2.19 -11.81 26.54
N GLY A 8 -1.43 -11.34 25.54
CA GLY A 8 -1.21 -12.11 24.31
C GLY A 8 -2.44 -12.18 23.42
N ILE A 9 -2.39 -13.06 22.44
CA ILE A 9 -3.51 -13.37 21.54
C ILE A 9 -3.82 -14.86 21.71
N PRO A 10 -4.98 -15.22 22.28
CA PRO A 10 -5.35 -16.63 22.47
C PRO A 10 -5.32 -17.43 21.17
N GLY A 11 -4.75 -18.63 21.21
CA GLY A 11 -4.63 -19.49 20.04
C GLY A 11 -3.52 -19.13 19.05
N THR A 12 -2.62 -18.23 19.41
CA THR A 12 -1.45 -17.86 18.60
C THR A 12 -0.15 -18.05 19.39
N GLU A 13 0.98 -17.93 18.72
CA GLU A 13 2.32 -17.98 19.34
C GLU A 13 2.70 -16.69 20.11
N MET A 14 1.78 -15.73 20.24
CA MET A 14 2.00 -14.53 21.04
C MET A 14 1.45 -14.71 22.45
N PRO A 15 2.28 -15.10 23.44
CA PRO A 15 1.85 -15.24 24.83
C PRO A 15 1.65 -13.88 25.49
N GLY A 16 0.94 -13.84 26.62
CA GLY A 16 0.94 -12.70 27.51
C GLY A 16 2.29 -12.52 28.22
N HIS A 17 2.57 -11.31 28.67
CA HIS A 17 3.83 -10.96 29.33
C HIS A 17 3.64 -10.45 30.74
N TRP A 18 4.60 -10.74 31.61
CA TRP A 18 4.63 -10.39 33.04
C TRP A 18 5.13 -8.95 33.28
N PHE A 19 4.92 -8.06 32.33
CA PHE A 19 5.29 -6.65 32.46
C PHE A 19 4.27 -5.91 33.35
N THR A 20 4.77 -4.91 34.08
CA THR A 20 3.91 -3.95 34.78
C THR A 20 3.15 -3.09 33.76
N ASP A 21 2.04 -2.51 34.17
CA ASP A 21 1.25 -1.58 33.35
C ASP A 21 2.10 -0.44 32.79
N ARG A 22 3.08 0.04 33.56
CA ARG A 22 3.99 1.10 33.14
C ARG A 22 4.87 0.64 31.99
N GLU A 23 5.47 -0.54 32.11
CA GLU A 23 6.31 -1.11 31.05
C GLU A 23 5.51 -1.40 29.77
N ILE A 24 4.30 -1.92 29.92
CA ILE A 24 3.40 -2.15 28.76
C ILE A 24 3.09 -0.82 28.07
N ARG A 25 2.79 0.27 28.82
CA ARG A 25 2.56 1.59 28.21
C ARG A 25 3.81 2.10 27.49
N GLN A 26 5.00 1.88 28.04
CA GLN A 26 6.27 2.23 27.38
C GLN A 26 6.47 1.45 26.09
N LEU A 27 6.19 0.13 26.12
CA LEU A 27 6.23 -0.71 24.92
C LEU A 27 5.22 -0.26 23.87
N VAL A 28 3.98 0.07 24.29
CA VAL A 28 2.96 0.61 23.36
C VAL A 28 3.44 1.92 22.73
N ALA A 29 4.03 2.82 23.52
CA ALA A 29 4.58 4.07 22.99
C ALA A 29 5.70 3.81 21.98
N PHE A 30 6.63 2.91 22.32
CA PHE A 30 7.72 2.53 21.42
C PHE A 30 7.21 1.89 20.12
N VAL A 31 6.33 0.89 20.21
CA VAL A 31 5.77 0.21 19.03
C VAL A 31 5.04 1.19 18.10
N ARG A 32 4.37 2.21 18.67
CA ARG A 32 3.73 3.27 17.88
C ARG A 32 4.72 4.16 17.11
N THR A 33 5.98 4.19 17.50
CA THR A 33 7.03 4.93 16.77
C THR A 33 7.71 4.11 15.69
N LEU A 34 7.57 2.78 15.73
CA LEU A 34 8.16 1.90 14.73
C LEU A 34 7.55 2.14 13.35
N GLY A 35 8.42 2.25 12.35
CA GLY A 35 8.02 2.48 10.97
C GLY A 35 7.49 3.90 10.68
N ARG A 36 7.53 4.81 11.66
CA ARG A 36 7.19 6.21 11.44
C ARG A 36 8.41 7.03 11.03
N VAL A 37 8.19 7.86 10.02
CA VAL A 37 9.18 8.85 9.55
C VAL A 37 8.87 10.19 10.21
N ALA A 38 9.89 10.86 10.73
CA ALA A 38 9.74 12.22 11.26
C ALA A 38 9.21 13.16 10.17
N PRO A 39 8.34 14.12 10.51
CA PRO A 39 7.88 15.12 9.56
C PRO A 39 9.07 15.83 8.89
N GLN A 40 9.03 15.90 7.56
CA GLN A 40 10.01 16.60 6.75
C GLN A 40 9.36 17.83 6.15
N LYS A 41 10.15 18.84 5.83
CA LYS A 41 9.61 20.04 5.17
C LYS A 41 9.54 19.79 3.66
N ALA A 42 8.36 19.41 3.19
CA ALA A 42 8.07 19.39 1.75
C ALA A 42 8.02 20.82 1.19
N THR A 43 8.43 20.98 -0.07
CA THR A 43 8.53 22.30 -0.74
C THR A 43 7.32 22.62 -1.62
N GLY A 44 6.43 21.65 -1.86
CA GLY A 44 5.27 21.81 -2.75
C GLY A 44 4.03 22.41 -2.07
N ASP A 45 3.03 22.73 -2.89
CA ASP A 45 1.70 23.17 -2.46
C ASP A 45 0.79 21.97 -2.23
N VAL A 46 0.42 21.72 -0.95
CA VAL A 46 -0.44 20.63 -0.53
C VAL A 46 -1.83 20.68 -1.19
N VAL A 47 -2.40 21.89 -1.33
CA VAL A 47 -3.75 22.08 -1.90
C VAL A 47 -3.75 21.77 -3.40
N ASN A 48 -2.70 22.20 -4.11
CA ASN A 48 -2.54 21.83 -5.51
C ASN A 48 -2.25 20.34 -5.68
N GLY A 49 -1.44 19.75 -4.81
CA GLY A 49 -1.17 18.32 -4.78
C GLY A 49 -2.42 17.47 -4.62
N GLU A 50 -3.36 17.88 -3.74
CA GLU A 50 -4.66 17.23 -3.59
C GLU A 50 -5.49 17.26 -4.88
N LYS A 51 -5.53 18.41 -5.56
CA LYS A 51 -6.22 18.55 -6.85
C LYS A 51 -5.61 17.68 -7.93
N LEU A 52 -4.28 17.59 -7.98
CA LEU A 52 -3.56 16.74 -8.92
C LEU A 52 -3.81 15.25 -8.63
N TYR A 53 -3.84 14.85 -7.36
CA TYR A 53 -4.19 13.50 -6.93
C TYR A 53 -5.60 13.08 -7.39
N ALA A 54 -6.59 13.93 -7.15
CA ALA A 54 -7.98 13.65 -7.49
C ALA A 54 -8.28 13.76 -9.00
N GLY A 55 -7.56 14.66 -9.69
CA GLY A 55 -7.82 15.01 -11.10
C GLY A 55 -6.81 14.39 -12.06
N LYS A 56 -5.82 15.18 -12.50
CA LYS A 56 -4.86 14.82 -13.56
C LYS A 56 -4.10 13.50 -13.30
N GLY A 57 -3.82 13.19 -12.04
CA GLY A 57 -3.13 11.94 -11.65
C GLY A 57 -4.00 10.71 -11.69
N GLY A 58 -5.31 10.85 -11.51
CA GLY A 58 -6.24 9.72 -11.41
C GLY A 58 -5.93 8.73 -10.29
N CYS A 59 -5.16 9.17 -9.27
CA CYS A 59 -4.61 8.30 -8.23
C CYS A 59 -5.70 7.62 -7.39
N ALA A 60 -6.82 8.32 -7.17
CA ALA A 60 -7.97 7.82 -6.42
C ALA A 60 -8.67 6.61 -7.08
N SER A 61 -8.41 6.33 -8.36
CA SER A 61 -8.94 5.12 -9.01
C SER A 61 -8.31 3.82 -8.47
N CYS A 62 -7.09 3.92 -7.98
CA CYS A 62 -6.30 2.78 -7.48
C CYS A 62 -6.04 2.83 -5.98
N HIS A 63 -5.93 4.02 -5.39
CA HIS A 63 -5.54 4.21 -3.99
C HIS A 63 -6.71 4.70 -3.14
N THR A 64 -6.74 4.23 -1.90
CA THR A 64 -7.68 4.66 -0.86
C THR A 64 -7.04 5.72 0.03
N ILE A 65 -7.81 6.78 0.37
CA ILE A 65 -7.50 7.73 1.44
C ILE A 65 -8.75 7.91 2.29
N GLY A 66 -8.66 7.70 3.61
CA GLY A 66 -9.78 7.82 4.53
C GLY A 66 -10.97 6.93 4.17
N GLY A 67 -10.72 5.73 3.65
CA GLY A 67 -11.74 4.77 3.23
C GLY A 67 -12.42 5.10 1.90
N ARG A 68 -11.93 6.09 1.14
CA ARG A 68 -12.47 6.49 -0.16
C ARG A 68 -11.45 6.25 -1.26
N GLY A 69 -11.88 5.70 -2.40
CA GLY A 69 -11.03 5.43 -3.57
C GLY A 69 -10.95 3.95 -3.90
N GLY A 70 -10.05 3.61 -4.82
CA GLY A 70 -9.79 2.23 -5.24
C GLY A 70 -8.90 1.48 -4.25
N ALA A 71 -8.90 0.16 -4.34
CA ALA A 71 -8.12 -0.70 -3.46
C ALA A 71 -7.13 -1.62 -4.23
N ILE A 72 -6.77 -1.24 -5.46
CA ILE A 72 -5.76 -1.93 -6.26
C ILE A 72 -4.35 -1.62 -5.73
N GLY A 73 -4.12 -0.35 -5.39
CA GLY A 73 -2.90 0.13 -4.75
C GLY A 73 -3.03 0.16 -3.21
N PRO A 74 -1.93 0.45 -2.50
CA PRO A 74 -1.95 0.61 -1.05
C PRO A 74 -2.85 1.76 -0.60
N ASP A 75 -3.36 1.64 0.63
CA ASP A 75 -3.99 2.74 1.34
C ASP A 75 -2.93 3.82 1.64
N LEU A 76 -3.26 5.06 1.31
CA LEU A 76 -2.36 6.20 1.47
C LEU A 76 -2.75 7.11 2.65
N SER A 77 -3.72 6.71 3.49
CA SER A 77 -4.24 7.54 4.58
C SER A 77 -3.18 8.00 5.57
N ASP A 78 -2.10 7.23 5.75
CA ASP A 78 -0.99 7.54 6.66
C ASP A 78 0.40 7.46 5.98
N ILE A 79 0.43 7.54 4.66
CA ILE A 79 1.65 7.32 3.89
C ILE A 79 2.77 8.30 4.25
N GLY A 80 2.45 9.55 4.53
CA GLY A 80 3.39 10.57 4.95
C GLY A 80 3.98 10.32 6.34
N ALA A 81 3.30 9.53 7.19
CA ALA A 81 3.87 9.11 8.46
C ALA A 81 4.83 7.93 8.32
N SER A 82 4.76 7.15 7.23
CA SER A 82 5.49 5.90 7.05
C SER A 82 6.56 5.94 5.97
N ARG A 83 6.60 6.97 5.13
CA ARG A 83 7.54 7.09 4.00
C ARG A 83 8.20 8.46 3.93
N SER A 84 9.48 8.49 3.51
CA SER A 84 10.23 9.72 3.30
C SER A 84 9.79 10.43 2.00
N LEU A 85 10.07 11.74 1.90
CA LEU A 85 9.79 12.51 0.68
C LEU A 85 10.48 11.93 -0.56
N SER A 86 11.72 11.44 -0.40
CA SER A 86 12.46 10.79 -1.50
C SER A 86 11.78 9.50 -1.97
N TYR A 87 11.30 8.67 -1.03
CA TYR A 87 10.56 7.46 -1.36
C TYR A 87 9.24 7.78 -2.07
N LEU A 88 8.49 8.77 -1.59
CA LEU A 88 7.24 9.20 -2.22
C LEU A 88 7.49 9.69 -3.66
N ARG A 89 8.54 10.48 -3.86
CA ARG A 89 8.93 10.93 -5.19
C ARG A 89 9.34 9.78 -6.10
N GLU A 90 10.17 8.87 -5.61
CA GLU A 90 10.61 7.70 -6.37
C GLU A 90 9.42 6.82 -6.77
N SER A 91 8.46 6.60 -5.87
CA SER A 91 7.24 5.85 -6.18
C SER A 91 6.42 6.48 -7.31
N LEU A 92 6.42 7.81 -7.46
CA LEU A 92 5.74 8.51 -8.55
C LEU A 92 6.53 8.44 -9.87
N THR A 93 7.85 8.43 -9.81
CA THR A 93 8.70 8.52 -11.00
C THR A 93 9.19 7.16 -11.48
N SER A 94 9.40 6.23 -10.58
CA SER A 94 9.95 4.90 -10.84
C SER A 94 9.22 3.83 -10.01
N PRO A 95 7.91 3.61 -10.23
CA PRO A 95 7.08 2.76 -9.37
C PRO A 95 7.52 1.27 -9.35
N GLU A 96 8.33 0.85 -10.29
CA GLU A 96 8.91 -0.50 -10.32
C GLU A 96 10.19 -0.64 -9.48
N ALA A 97 10.77 0.48 -8.96
CA ALA A 97 12.01 0.43 -8.18
C ALA A 97 11.84 -0.31 -6.85
N ALA A 98 10.65 -0.22 -6.24
CA ALA A 98 10.34 -0.89 -4.97
C ALA A 98 8.86 -1.26 -4.89
N VAL A 99 8.48 -2.38 -5.51
CA VAL A 99 7.13 -2.93 -5.41
C VAL A 99 7.02 -3.75 -4.12
N PRO A 100 6.15 -3.37 -3.16
CA PRO A 100 5.95 -4.17 -1.95
C PRO A 100 5.37 -5.56 -2.28
N ASP A 101 5.78 -6.58 -1.55
CA ASP A 101 5.37 -7.98 -1.78
C ASP A 101 3.85 -8.19 -1.84
N GLY A 102 3.09 -7.38 -1.08
CA GLY A 102 1.62 -7.40 -1.09
C GLY A 102 0.99 -6.88 -2.38
N PHE A 103 1.77 -6.28 -3.30
CA PHE A 103 1.29 -5.69 -4.55
C PHE A 103 1.89 -6.35 -5.80
N LEU A 104 2.30 -7.63 -5.68
CA LEU A 104 2.82 -8.41 -6.79
C LEU A 104 1.77 -8.52 -7.91
N GLU A 105 2.11 -8.00 -9.08
CA GLU A 105 1.30 -8.19 -10.28
C GLU A 105 1.36 -9.65 -10.72
N VAL A 106 0.19 -10.18 -11.12
CA VAL A 106 0.06 -11.51 -11.71
C VAL A 106 -0.79 -11.43 -12.97
N GLN A 107 -0.38 -12.22 -13.96
CA GLN A 107 -1.11 -12.44 -15.20
C GLN A 107 -1.51 -13.90 -15.25
N LEU A 108 -2.79 -14.17 -15.47
CA LEU A 108 -3.30 -15.54 -15.52
C LEU A 108 -4.18 -15.78 -16.74
N VAL A 109 -4.20 -17.02 -17.18
CA VAL A 109 -5.10 -17.50 -18.24
C VAL A 109 -5.85 -18.71 -17.68
N THR A 110 -7.17 -18.64 -17.67
CA THR A 110 -7.99 -19.80 -17.30
C THR A 110 -7.99 -20.85 -18.40
N ARG A 111 -8.29 -22.11 -18.09
CA ARG A 111 -8.44 -23.18 -19.09
C ARG A 111 -9.53 -22.90 -20.13
N LYS A 112 -10.45 -21.98 -19.84
CA LYS A 112 -11.47 -21.48 -20.78
C LYS A 112 -10.96 -20.32 -21.67
N GLY A 113 -9.66 -19.99 -21.59
CA GLY A 113 -9.03 -18.95 -22.42
C GLY A 113 -9.19 -17.52 -21.91
N ARG A 114 -9.82 -17.29 -20.74
CA ARG A 114 -9.97 -15.94 -20.19
C ARG A 114 -8.64 -15.46 -19.63
N ARG A 115 -8.15 -14.33 -20.15
CA ARG A 115 -6.94 -13.65 -19.66
C ARG A 115 -7.31 -12.60 -18.62
N MET A 116 -6.52 -12.49 -17.55
CA MET A 116 -6.72 -11.52 -16.48
C MET A 116 -5.37 -11.07 -15.94
N THR A 117 -5.32 -9.80 -15.54
CA THR A 117 -4.21 -9.20 -14.80
C THR A 117 -4.76 -8.65 -13.49
N GLY A 118 -4.00 -8.75 -12.43
CA GLY A 118 -4.38 -8.21 -11.13
C GLY A 118 -3.23 -8.26 -10.13
N VAL A 119 -3.51 -7.80 -8.93
CA VAL A 119 -2.61 -7.85 -7.79
C VAL A 119 -2.91 -9.08 -6.95
N ARG A 120 -1.88 -9.88 -6.63
CA ARG A 120 -2.01 -11.02 -5.75
C ARG A 120 -2.34 -10.57 -4.34
N LEU A 121 -3.44 -11.08 -3.79
CA LEU A 121 -3.85 -10.86 -2.41
C LEU A 121 -3.42 -11.99 -1.50
N ASN A 122 -3.61 -13.21 -1.95
CA ASN A 122 -3.22 -14.41 -1.24
C ASN A 122 -2.92 -15.54 -2.23
N GLU A 123 -2.09 -16.49 -1.82
CA GLU A 123 -1.74 -17.65 -2.62
C GLU A 123 -1.30 -18.79 -1.71
N ASP A 124 -1.82 -19.97 -1.94
CA ASP A 124 -1.39 -21.22 -1.33
C ASP A 124 -1.01 -22.26 -2.40
N THR A 125 -0.81 -23.50 -1.99
CA THR A 125 -0.47 -24.61 -2.90
C THR A 125 -1.55 -24.86 -3.96
N PHE A 126 -2.82 -24.64 -3.63
CA PHE A 126 -3.97 -25.05 -4.45
C PHE A 126 -4.71 -23.89 -5.09
N SER A 127 -4.65 -22.70 -4.51
CA SER A 127 -5.45 -21.55 -4.92
C SER A 127 -4.64 -20.26 -5.03
N ILE A 128 -5.20 -19.29 -5.77
CA ILE A 128 -4.72 -17.92 -5.80
C ILE A 128 -5.91 -16.96 -5.75
N GLN A 129 -5.78 -15.91 -4.98
CA GLN A 129 -6.74 -14.82 -4.88
C GLN A 129 -6.08 -13.54 -5.37
N ILE A 130 -6.74 -12.89 -6.30
CA ILE A 130 -6.28 -11.63 -6.87
C ILE A 130 -7.35 -10.55 -6.73
N ARG A 131 -6.90 -9.31 -6.75
CA ARG A 131 -7.75 -8.16 -7.06
C ARG A 131 -7.48 -7.79 -8.51
N ASP A 132 -8.49 -7.89 -9.38
CA ASP A 132 -8.33 -7.49 -10.77
C ASP A 132 -8.24 -5.96 -10.91
N LEU A 133 -7.89 -5.46 -12.11
CA LEU A 133 -7.71 -4.03 -12.36
C LEU A 133 -9.02 -3.23 -12.29
N SER A 134 -10.18 -3.90 -12.18
CA SER A 134 -11.46 -3.26 -11.88
C SER A 134 -11.72 -3.11 -10.38
N GLY A 135 -10.84 -3.67 -9.54
CA GLY A 135 -10.96 -3.68 -8.09
C GLY A 135 -11.72 -4.89 -7.53
N ASP A 136 -12.18 -5.79 -8.39
CA ASP A 136 -12.95 -6.96 -7.98
C ASP A 136 -12.09 -8.08 -7.43
N PHE A 137 -12.59 -8.76 -6.41
CA PHE A 137 -11.99 -10.00 -5.91
C PHE A 137 -12.24 -11.15 -6.89
N ARG A 138 -11.18 -11.88 -7.21
CA ARG A 138 -11.23 -13.13 -7.99
C ARG A 138 -10.46 -14.22 -7.27
N SER A 139 -11.06 -15.39 -7.16
CA SER A 139 -10.44 -16.57 -6.58
C SER A 139 -10.43 -17.70 -7.62
N PHE A 140 -9.31 -18.39 -7.73
CA PHE A 140 -9.13 -19.47 -8.68
C PHE A 140 -8.44 -20.65 -7.99
N PHE A 141 -8.90 -21.86 -8.28
CA PHE A 141 -8.03 -23.00 -8.08
C PHE A 141 -6.94 -23.02 -9.16
N LYS A 142 -5.71 -23.29 -8.77
CA LYS A 142 -4.58 -23.37 -9.74
C LYS A 142 -4.81 -24.42 -10.83
N SER A 143 -5.59 -25.47 -10.52
CA SER A 143 -6.03 -26.47 -11.48
C SER A 143 -6.95 -25.95 -12.59
N GLU A 144 -7.61 -24.78 -12.38
CA GLU A 144 -8.47 -24.12 -13.37
C GLU A 144 -7.68 -23.20 -14.31
N LEU A 145 -6.40 -22.96 -13.99
CA LEU A 145 -5.53 -22.08 -14.77
C LEU A 145 -4.75 -22.89 -15.80
N ALA A 146 -4.64 -22.33 -17.00
CA ALA A 146 -3.72 -22.78 -18.02
C ALA A 146 -2.33 -22.13 -17.83
N GLU A 147 -2.32 -20.85 -17.40
CA GLU A 147 -1.11 -20.08 -17.14
C GLU A 147 -1.26 -19.25 -15.87
N LEU A 148 -0.18 -19.13 -15.10
CA LEU A 148 -0.06 -18.23 -13.96
C LEU A 148 1.36 -17.65 -13.97
N ASN A 149 1.49 -16.41 -14.40
CA ASN A 149 2.74 -15.68 -14.52
C ASN A 149 2.81 -14.60 -13.47
N LYS A 150 3.72 -14.75 -12.51
CA LYS A 150 4.07 -13.73 -11.54
C LYS A 150 5.04 -12.75 -12.17
N GLN A 151 4.84 -11.45 -11.95
CA GLN A 151 5.62 -10.37 -12.54
C GLN A 151 6.42 -9.64 -11.43
N PRO A 152 7.48 -10.26 -10.85
CA PRO A 152 8.27 -9.61 -9.81
C PRO A 152 8.92 -8.33 -10.35
N GLY A 153 8.84 -7.25 -9.57
CA GLY A 153 9.35 -5.94 -9.97
C GLY A 153 8.46 -5.17 -10.95
N LYS A 154 7.31 -5.73 -11.37
CA LYS A 154 6.30 -5.00 -12.15
C LYS A 154 5.28 -4.35 -11.25
N SER A 155 4.92 -3.12 -11.58
CA SER A 155 3.91 -2.33 -10.88
C SER A 155 2.76 -1.99 -11.81
N PRO A 156 1.49 -2.18 -11.39
CA PRO A 156 0.35 -1.64 -12.14
C PRO A 156 0.27 -0.10 -12.07
N MET A 157 1.01 0.54 -11.14
CA MET A 157 1.11 1.98 -11.05
C MET A 157 1.99 2.52 -12.20
N PRO A 158 1.52 3.45 -13.03
CA PRO A 158 2.32 4.03 -14.10
C PRO A 158 3.37 5.00 -13.56
N SER A 159 4.44 5.22 -14.33
CA SER A 159 5.36 6.34 -14.07
C SER A 159 4.72 7.67 -14.47
N TYR A 160 4.81 8.65 -13.59
CA TYR A 160 4.25 9.97 -13.78
C TYR A 160 5.26 11.02 -14.30
N THR A 161 6.48 10.61 -14.64
CA THR A 161 7.54 11.51 -15.15
C THR A 161 7.16 12.29 -16.41
N LYS A 162 6.29 11.72 -17.25
CA LYS A 162 5.80 12.36 -18.48
C LYS A 162 4.42 13.03 -18.32
N VAL A 163 3.77 12.83 -17.17
CA VAL A 163 2.43 13.37 -16.90
C VAL A 163 2.52 14.68 -16.14
N PHE A 164 3.44 14.76 -15.17
CA PHE A 164 3.61 15.92 -14.31
C PHE A 164 4.91 16.64 -14.54
N THR A 165 4.88 17.96 -14.36
CA THR A 165 6.09 18.80 -14.24
C THR A 165 6.78 18.52 -12.89
N GLN A 166 8.02 19.00 -12.74
CA GLN A 166 8.74 18.86 -11.46
C GLN A 166 8.02 19.56 -10.30
N SER A 167 7.44 20.75 -10.57
CA SER A 167 6.65 21.47 -9.57
C SER A 167 5.39 20.69 -9.17
N GLU A 168 4.66 20.12 -10.13
CA GLU A 168 3.48 19.30 -9.84
C GLU A 168 3.84 18.02 -9.07
N LEU A 169 5.02 17.43 -9.33
CA LEU A 169 5.53 16.30 -8.53
C LEU A 169 5.87 16.73 -7.10
N ASP A 170 6.44 17.95 -6.92
CA ASP A 170 6.70 18.51 -5.58
C ASP A 170 5.40 18.72 -4.81
N ASP A 171 4.36 19.23 -5.46
CA ASP A 171 3.04 19.46 -4.89
C ASP A 171 2.38 18.13 -4.48
N LEU A 172 2.45 17.11 -5.35
CA LEU A 172 1.95 15.76 -5.03
C LEU A 172 2.69 15.14 -3.85
N VAL A 173 4.02 15.26 -3.80
CA VAL A 173 4.83 14.76 -2.69
C VAL A 173 4.47 15.47 -1.39
N ALA A 174 4.25 16.80 -1.43
CA ALA A 174 3.81 17.57 -0.28
C ALA A 174 2.43 17.13 0.21
N TYR A 175 1.50 16.89 -0.70
CA TYR A 175 0.18 16.35 -0.35
C TYR A 175 0.29 14.96 0.28
N LEU A 176 1.01 14.03 -0.33
CA LEU A 176 1.20 12.69 0.20
C LEU A 176 1.89 12.70 1.58
N ASP A 177 2.91 13.56 1.78
CA ASP A 177 3.55 13.72 3.08
C ASP A 177 2.61 14.28 4.15
N SER A 178 1.62 15.07 3.76
CA SER A 178 0.60 15.60 4.69
C SER A 178 -0.37 14.53 5.21
N LEU A 179 -0.47 13.39 4.53
CA LEU A 179 -1.33 12.26 4.91
C LEU A 179 -0.66 11.43 6.02
N ARG A 180 -0.96 11.77 7.28
CA ARG A 180 -0.31 11.18 8.46
C ARG A 180 -1.23 10.36 9.34
N GLY A 181 -2.39 9.95 8.80
CA GLY A 181 -3.45 9.25 9.53
C GLY A 181 -4.31 10.21 10.36
N LEU A 182 -5.39 9.67 10.91
CA LEU A 182 -6.17 10.36 11.92
C LEU A 182 -5.44 10.21 13.26
N GLU A 183 -5.20 11.32 13.95
CA GLU A 183 -4.73 11.32 15.34
C GLU A 183 -5.76 10.70 16.30
#